data_4e2c6e64b010bc58ec7c428411bd754b
#
_entry.id   4e2c6e64b010bc58ec7c428411bd754b
#
_cell.length_a   1.000
_cell.length_b   1.000
_cell.length_c   1.000
_cell.angle_alpha   90.00
_cell.angle_beta   90.00
_cell.angle_gamma   90.00
#
_symmetry.space_group_name_H-M   'P 1'
#
loop_
_entity.id
_entity.type
_entity.pdbx_description
1 polymer ?
#
loop_
_entity_poly.entity_id
_entity_poly.type
_entity_poly.pdbx_seq_one_letter_code
_entity_poly.pdbx_strand_id
1 'polypeptide(L)'
;MNDPHRDQPVRTLGARLEQAAAAVILLHGRGASAEDILGLATEMYDERVAYLAPQAADHRWYPLSFLAPIKDNEPWLSSALAKVASLVKQAVDAGVSLQHIFVCGFSQGGCLSAEFAARNPARYGGVVAFTGGLIGPPDADLHHPGNFAGMPALFSSGDPDPHVPWSRVVASADQFRAMGAEVQLQRYPGRPHTVLPQEIKAARELLFRSL
;
A
#
# COMPACT_ATOMS: atom_id res chain seq x y z
N MET A 1 -18.38 -12.15 -13.20
CA MET A 1 -17.33 -12.44 -12.20
C MET A 1 -17.72 -11.73 -10.92
N ASN A 2 -17.54 -12.38 -9.77
CA ASN A 2 -17.79 -11.71 -8.48
C ASN A 2 -16.65 -10.71 -8.22
N ASP A 3 -16.98 -9.41 -8.17
CA ASP A 3 -16.03 -8.31 -7.95
C ASP A 3 -16.46 -7.53 -6.69
N PRO A 4 -16.11 -8.04 -5.49
CA PRO A 4 -16.64 -7.53 -4.23
C PRO A 4 -16.25 -6.08 -3.94
N HIS A 5 -15.16 -5.57 -4.51
CA HIS A 5 -14.67 -4.21 -4.20
C HIS A 5 -15.08 -3.17 -5.24
N ARG A 6 -15.64 -3.56 -6.39
CA ARG A 6 -15.96 -2.64 -7.50
C ARG A 6 -16.76 -1.43 -7.04
N ASP A 7 -17.91 -1.69 -6.43
CA ASP A 7 -18.89 -0.65 -6.10
C ASP A 7 -18.72 -0.09 -4.67
N GLN A 8 -17.65 -0.51 -3.97
CA GLN A 8 -17.36 0.01 -2.65
C GLN A 8 -16.94 1.48 -2.72
N PRO A 9 -17.39 2.31 -1.76
CA PRO A 9 -17.14 3.74 -1.77
C PRO A 9 -15.65 4.06 -1.64
N VAL A 10 -15.28 5.26 -2.10
CA VAL A 10 -13.97 5.86 -1.87
C VAL A 10 -14.17 7.13 -1.06
N ARG A 11 -13.51 7.22 0.09
CA ARG A 11 -13.44 8.44 0.89
C ARG A 11 -12.27 9.28 0.41
N THR A 12 -12.41 10.58 0.48
CA THR A 12 -11.38 11.52 0.02
C THR A 12 -11.07 12.57 1.06
N LEU A 13 -9.83 13.07 1.04
CA LEU A 13 -9.35 14.16 1.86
C LEU A 13 -8.38 15.01 1.04
N GLY A 14 -8.23 16.29 1.34
CA GLY A 14 -7.29 17.20 0.69
C GLY A 14 -7.78 17.74 -0.65
N ALA A 15 -6.87 17.91 -1.62
CA ALA A 15 -7.15 18.49 -2.92
C ALA A 15 -8.12 17.63 -3.76
N ARG A 16 -8.85 18.27 -4.67
CA ARG A 16 -9.52 17.55 -5.76
C ARG A 16 -8.46 17.02 -6.73
N LEU A 17 -8.68 15.83 -7.28
CA LEU A 17 -7.69 15.19 -8.17
C LEU A 17 -7.24 16.08 -9.32
N GLU A 18 -8.18 16.82 -9.93
CA GLU A 18 -7.91 17.71 -11.08
C GLU A 18 -7.04 18.93 -10.72
N GLN A 19 -6.82 19.17 -9.43
CA GLN A 19 -6.03 20.29 -8.90
C GLN A 19 -4.85 19.82 -8.05
N ALA A 20 -4.72 18.50 -7.86
CA ALA A 20 -3.72 17.94 -6.96
C ALA A 20 -2.34 17.91 -7.59
N ALA A 21 -1.32 18.28 -6.82
CA ALA A 21 0.08 18.09 -7.18
C ALA A 21 0.50 16.62 -7.07
N ALA A 22 -0.16 15.86 -6.17
CA ALA A 22 0.05 14.43 -5.99
C ALA A 22 -1.23 13.72 -5.53
N ALA A 23 -1.27 12.39 -5.67
CA ALA A 23 -2.33 11.56 -5.12
C ALA A 23 -1.75 10.45 -4.25
N VAL A 24 -2.39 10.19 -3.10
CA VAL A 24 -2.04 9.10 -2.18
C VAL A 24 -3.24 8.17 -2.06
N ILE A 25 -3.07 6.92 -2.49
CA ILE A 25 -4.06 5.86 -2.31
C ILE A 25 -3.77 5.17 -0.99
N LEU A 26 -4.74 5.19 -0.06
CA LEU A 26 -4.61 4.71 1.31
C LEU A 26 -5.43 3.46 1.54
N LEU A 27 -4.78 2.36 1.92
CA LEU A 27 -5.39 1.04 2.08
C LEU A 27 -5.43 0.65 3.56
N HIS A 28 -6.64 0.54 4.10
CA HIS A 28 -6.85 0.21 5.51
C HIS A 28 -6.52 -1.25 5.85
N GLY A 29 -6.30 -1.54 7.14
CA GLY A 29 -6.12 -2.90 7.65
C GLY A 29 -7.43 -3.71 7.67
N ARG A 30 -7.32 -5.02 7.88
CA ARG A 30 -8.48 -5.91 8.07
C ARG A 30 -9.31 -5.45 9.27
N GLY A 31 -10.62 -5.39 9.10
CA GLY A 31 -11.58 -4.97 10.14
C GLY A 31 -11.69 -3.46 10.32
N ALA A 32 -10.82 -2.69 9.67
CA ALA A 32 -10.86 -1.23 9.70
C ALA A 32 -11.70 -0.66 8.54
N SER A 33 -11.72 0.67 8.41
CA SER A 33 -12.47 1.40 7.41
C SER A 33 -11.61 2.39 6.62
N ALA A 34 -12.19 2.94 5.56
CA ALA A 34 -11.60 4.03 4.80
C ALA A 34 -11.40 5.30 5.67
N GLU A 35 -12.32 5.55 6.59
CA GLU A 35 -12.24 6.64 7.55
C GLU A 35 -11.06 6.47 8.52
N ASP A 36 -10.82 5.25 9.01
CA ASP A 36 -9.70 4.96 9.92
C ASP A 36 -8.35 5.25 9.26
N ILE A 37 -8.16 4.83 8.01
CA ILE A 37 -6.89 5.06 7.32
C ILE A 37 -6.71 6.53 6.90
N LEU A 38 -7.79 7.26 6.66
CA LEU A 38 -7.73 8.72 6.47
C LEU A 38 -7.32 9.43 7.76
N GLY A 39 -7.66 8.89 8.93
CA GLY A 39 -7.13 9.36 10.21
C GLY A 39 -5.60 9.38 10.25
N LEU A 40 -4.96 8.33 9.72
CA LEU A 40 -3.50 8.28 9.55
C LEU A 40 -2.99 9.37 8.58
N ALA A 41 -3.75 9.66 7.52
CA ALA A 41 -3.37 10.68 6.54
C ALA A 41 -3.35 12.10 7.14
N THR A 42 -4.13 12.36 8.18
CA THR A 42 -4.14 13.70 8.82
C THR A 42 -2.78 14.07 9.40
N GLU A 43 -1.97 13.07 9.82
CA GLU A 43 -0.62 13.29 10.31
C GLU A 43 0.41 13.52 9.18
N MET A 44 0.03 13.20 7.94
CA MET A 44 0.83 13.42 6.72
C MET A 44 0.20 14.48 5.80
N TYR A 45 -0.74 15.27 6.31
CA TYR A 45 -1.56 16.16 5.49
C TYR A 45 -0.74 17.24 4.77
N ASP A 46 -1.04 17.42 3.48
CA ASP A 46 -0.64 18.55 2.64
C ASP A 46 -1.84 18.93 1.76
N GLU A 47 -2.21 20.21 1.76
CA GLU A 47 -3.40 20.73 1.07
C GLU A 47 -3.33 20.54 -0.47
N ARG A 48 -2.14 20.36 -1.03
CA ARG A 48 -1.90 20.13 -2.47
C ARG A 48 -2.11 18.68 -2.89
N VAL A 49 -2.31 17.76 -1.93
CA VAL A 49 -2.38 16.31 -2.16
C VAL A 49 -3.82 15.82 -2.10
N ALA A 50 -4.20 14.99 -3.06
CA ALA A 50 -5.46 14.25 -3.03
C ALA A 50 -5.24 12.90 -2.32
N TYR A 51 -5.95 12.65 -1.23
CA TYR A 51 -5.94 11.38 -0.53
C TYR A 51 -7.19 10.59 -0.90
N LEU A 52 -7.01 9.36 -1.35
CA LEU A 52 -8.07 8.46 -1.81
C LEU A 52 -8.05 7.20 -0.95
N ALA A 53 -9.06 6.98 -0.15
CA ALA A 53 -9.20 5.80 0.69
C ALA A 53 -10.40 4.95 0.24
N PRO A 54 -10.17 3.88 -0.55
CA PRO A 54 -11.25 2.96 -0.90
C PRO A 54 -11.63 2.10 0.31
N GLN A 55 -12.94 1.84 0.45
CA GLN A 55 -13.45 0.87 1.41
C GLN A 55 -13.34 -0.54 0.84
N ALA A 56 -12.84 -1.47 1.64
CA ALA A 56 -12.90 -2.88 1.29
C ALA A 56 -14.29 -3.46 1.65
N ALA A 57 -14.83 -4.32 0.80
CA ALA A 57 -16.04 -5.08 1.11
C ALA A 57 -15.85 -5.87 2.42
N ASP A 58 -16.88 -5.95 3.25
CA ASP A 58 -16.84 -6.61 4.57
C ASP A 58 -15.59 -6.23 5.40
N HIS A 59 -15.08 -5.03 5.25
CA HIS A 59 -13.88 -4.52 5.95
C HIS A 59 -12.62 -5.39 5.76
N ARG A 60 -12.47 -6.07 4.61
CA ARG A 60 -11.30 -6.92 4.28
C ARG A 60 -11.02 -6.96 2.78
N TRP A 61 -9.77 -6.86 2.39
CA TRP A 61 -9.35 -6.92 1.00
C TRP A 61 -9.38 -8.34 0.43
N TYR A 62 -9.14 -9.33 1.28
CA TYR A 62 -9.22 -10.76 0.97
C TYR A 62 -9.50 -11.56 2.25
N PRO A 63 -10.15 -12.75 2.14
CA PRO A 63 -10.73 -13.42 3.31
C PRO A 63 -9.72 -14.03 4.26
N LEU A 64 -8.65 -14.65 3.77
CA LEU A 64 -7.69 -15.39 4.58
C LEU A 64 -6.44 -14.57 4.92
N SER A 65 -5.44 -15.22 5.53
CA SER A 65 -4.12 -14.61 5.75
C SER A 65 -3.45 -14.27 4.42
N PHE A 66 -2.61 -13.24 4.41
CA PHE A 66 -1.75 -12.94 3.26
C PHE A 66 -0.67 -14.04 3.03
N LEU A 67 -0.45 -14.89 4.03
CA LEU A 67 0.41 -16.09 3.93
C LEU A 67 -0.35 -17.35 3.50
N ALA A 68 -1.65 -17.27 3.21
CA ALA A 68 -2.40 -18.37 2.63
C ALA A 68 -2.08 -18.53 1.13
N PRO A 69 -2.37 -19.71 0.54
CA PRO A 69 -2.29 -19.87 -0.91
C PRO A 69 -3.12 -18.81 -1.63
N ILE A 70 -2.54 -18.17 -2.64
CA ILE A 70 -3.17 -17.06 -3.37
C ILE A 70 -4.56 -17.43 -3.88
N LYS A 71 -4.72 -18.64 -4.40
CA LYS A 71 -6.00 -19.16 -4.92
C LYS A 71 -7.14 -19.13 -3.89
N ASP A 72 -6.81 -19.29 -2.61
CA ASP A 72 -7.78 -19.34 -1.53
C ASP A 72 -8.26 -17.93 -1.11
N ASN A 73 -7.56 -16.90 -1.56
CA ASN A 73 -7.92 -15.48 -1.42
C ASN A 73 -8.65 -14.92 -2.66
N GLU A 74 -8.83 -15.72 -3.71
CA GLU A 74 -9.58 -15.30 -4.91
C GLU A 74 -11.10 -15.51 -4.74
N PRO A 75 -11.94 -14.72 -5.39
CA PRO A 75 -11.62 -13.62 -6.31
C PRO A 75 -11.36 -12.27 -5.63
N TRP A 76 -11.35 -12.23 -4.30
CA TRP A 76 -11.25 -11.00 -3.51
C TRP A 76 -9.92 -10.27 -3.76
N LEU A 77 -8.81 -11.01 -3.79
CA LEU A 77 -7.49 -10.41 -4.01
C LEU A 77 -7.41 -9.74 -5.40
N SER A 78 -7.87 -10.42 -6.44
CA SER A 78 -7.91 -9.85 -7.79
C SER A 78 -8.82 -8.60 -7.86
N SER A 79 -9.97 -8.64 -7.19
CA SER A 79 -10.88 -7.49 -7.07
C SER A 79 -10.22 -6.32 -6.33
N ALA A 80 -9.51 -6.58 -5.23
CA ALA A 80 -8.79 -5.55 -4.47
C ALA A 80 -7.69 -4.88 -5.31
N LEU A 81 -6.89 -5.68 -6.02
CA LEU A 81 -5.86 -5.17 -6.93
C LEU A 81 -6.47 -4.34 -8.06
N ALA A 82 -7.59 -4.77 -8.63
CA ALA A 82 -8.31 -4.02 -9.66
C ALA A 82 -8.86 -2.69 -9.12
N LYS A 83 -9.33 -2.65 -7.86
CA LYS A 83 -9.77 -1.40 -7.21
C LYS A 83 -8.61 -0.41 -7.09
N VAL A 84 -7.43 -0.85 -6.66
CA VAL A 84 -6.23 0.02 -6.58
C VAL A 84 -5.84 0.51 -7.98
N ALA A 85 -5.81 -0.40 -8.98
CA ALA A 85 -5.50 -0.03 -10.37
C ALA A 85 -6.47 1.02 -10.92
N SER A 86 -7.76 0.90 -10.60
CA SER A 86 -8.77 1.88 -11.03
C SER A 86 -8.53 3.26 -10.45
N LEU A 87 -8.08 3.36 -9.20
CA LEU A 87 -7.77 4.63 -8.54
C LEU A 87 -6.48 5.26 -9.10
N VAL A 88 -5.46 4.46 -9.37
CA VAL A 88 -4.26 4.93 -10.08
C VAL A 88 -4.64 5.49 -11.44
N LYS A 89 -5.46 4.76 -12.21
CA LYS A 89 -5.95 5.23 -13.51
C LYS A 89 -6.74 6.53 -13.37
N GLN A 90 -7.64 6.62 -12.39
CA GLN A 90 -8.44 7.83 -12.14
C GLN A 90 -7.54 9.05 -11.85
N ALA A 91 -6.48 8.88 -11.06
CA ALA A 91 -5.53 9.95 -10.77
C ALA A 91 -4.76 10.38 -12.02
N VAL A 92 -4.31 9.42 -12.84
CA VAL A 92 -3.62 9.71 -14.12
C VAL A 92 -4.56 10.43 -15.09
N ASP A 93 -5.80 9.96 -15.25
CA ASP A 93 -6.81 10.58 -16.11
C ASP A 93 -7.16 12.02 -15.69
N ALA A 94 -7.05 12.31 -14.38
CA ALA A 94 -7.21 13.66 -13.82
C ALA A 94 -5.97 14.56 -13.98
N GLY A 95 -4.88 14.04 -14.55
CA GLY A 95 -3.66 14.79 -14.85
C GLY A 95 -2.52 14.64 -13.82
N VAL A 96 -2.68 13.81 -12.78
CA VAL A 96 -1.60 13.55 -11.83
C VAL A 96 -0.57 12.63 -12.48
N SER A 97 0.69 13.07 -12.54
CA SER A 97 1.79 12.24 -13.07
C SER A 97 1.94 10.96 -12.24
N LEU A 98 2.21 9.83 -12.88
CA LEU A 98 2.42 8.55 -12.18
C LEU A 98 3.51 8.64 -11.10
N GLN A 99 4.54 9.46 -11.34
CA GLN A 99 5.63 9.71 -10.39
C GLN A 99 5.21 10.54 -9.17
N HIS A 100 3.98 11.03 -9.13
CA HIS A 100 3.36 11.71 -8.00
C HIS A 100 2.14 10.95 -7.46
N ILE A 101 1.99 9.67 -7.84
CA ILE A 101 0.97 8.77 -7.28
C ILE A 101 1.66 7.82 -6.32
N PHE A 102 1.16 7.76 -5.09
CA PHE A 102 1.68 6.95 -4.01
C PHE A 102 0.65 5.92 -3.58
N VAL A 103 1.12 4.71 -3.23
CA VAL A 103 0.27 3.66 -2.67
C VAL A 103 0.76 3.33 -1.26
N CYS A 104 -0.09 3.57 -0.28
CA CYS A 104 0.25 3.45 1.12
C CYS A 104 -0.80 2.59 1.84
N GLY A 105 -0.38 1.73 2.75
CA GLY A 105 -1.33 0.94 3.51
C GLY A 105 -0.76 0.40 4.82
N PHE A 106 -1.69 -0.04 5.69
CA PHE A 106 -1.36 -0.67 6.96
C PHE A 106 -1.85 -2.11 7.00
N SER A 107 -1.05 -3.02 7.53
CA SER A 107 -1.40 -4.41 7.77
C SER A 107 -1.87 -5.09 6.47
N GLN A 108 -3.11 -5.56 6.37
CA GLN A 108 -3.66 -6.13 5.12
C GLN A 108 -3.56 -5.14 3.95
N GLY A 109 -3.81 -3.85 4.20
CA GLY A 109 -3.62 -2.79 3.21
C GLY A 109 -2.16 -2.56 2.84
N GLY A 110 -1.23 -2.71 3.79
CA GLY A 110 0.22 -2.67 3.54
C GLY A 110 0.69 -3.83 2.66
N CYS A 111 0.15 -5.03 2.89
CA CYS A 111 0.40 -6.17 2.02
C CYS A 111 -0.15 -5.93 0.60
N LEU A 112 -1.37 -5.39 0.51
CA LEU A 112 -1.98 -5.08 -0.78
C LEU A 112 -1.22 -3.98 -1.54
N SER A 113 -0.69 -2.96 -0.84
CA SER A 113 0.14 -1.91 -1.45
C SER A 113 1.40 -2.47 -2.09
N ALA A 114 2.11 -3.33 -1.37
CA ALA A 114 3.31 -4.01 -1.87
C ALA A 114 2.98 -4.93 -3.06
N GLU A 115 1.96 -5.76 -2.91
CA GLU A 115 1.54 -6.71 -3.95
C GLU A 115 1.07 -6.02 -5.23
N PHE A 116 0.29 -4.94 -5.09
CA PHE A 116 -0.15 -4.15 -6.24
C PHE A 116 1.04 -3.60 -7.03
N ALA A 117 1.99 -2.96 -6.36
CA ALA A 117 3.15 -2.38 -7.02
C ALA A 117 4.02 -3.46 -7.68
N ALA A 118 4.26 -4.60 -7.00
CA ALA A 118 5.06 -5.69 -7.55
C ALA A 118 4.44 -6.33 -8.81
N ARG A 119 3.11 -6.44 -8.85
CA ARG A 119 2.39 -6.94 -10.04
C ARG A 119 2.24 -5.91 -11.17
N ASN A 120 2.36 -4.63 -10.86
CA ASN A 120 2.23 -3.54 -11.81
C ASN A 120 3.46 -2.62 -11.74
N PRO A 121 4.66 -3.14 -12.03
CA PRO A 121 5.90 -2.41 -11.83
C PRO A 121 5.97 -1.18 -12.72
N ALA A 122 6.14 -0.02 -12.08
CA ALA A 122 6.29 1.28 -12.73
C ALA A 122 6.98 2.27 -11.79
N ARG A 123 7.41 3.40 -12.30
CA ARG A 123 7.97 4.49 -11.50
C ARG A 123 6.82 5.30 -10.87
N TYR A 124 6.21 4.76 -9.81
CA TYR A 124 5.30 5.52 -8.95
C TYR A 124 6.05 6.57 -8.13
N GLY A 125 5.33 7.49 -7.51
CA GLY A 125 5.88 8.41 -6.52
C GLY A 125 6.49 7.66 -5.34
N GLY A 126 5.85 6.59 -4.90
CA GLY A 126 6.39 5.67 -3.90
C GLY A 126 5.37 4.68 -3.37
N VAL A 127 5.87 3.69 -2.63
CA VAL A 127 5.07 2.68 -1.92
C VAL A 127 5.42 2.69 -0.45
N VAL A 128 4.39 2.68 0.40
CA VAL A 128 4.55 2.57 1.86
C VAL A 128 3.76 1.39 2.38
N ALA A 129 4.46 0.41 2.94
CA ALA A 129 3.89 -0.77 3.57
C ALA A 129 4.16 -0.74 5.09
N PHE A 130 3.24 -0.15 5.85
CA PHE A 130 3.26 -0.24 7.30
C PHE A 130 2.81 -1.62 7.74
N THR A 131 3.71 -2.39 8.34
CA THR A 131 3.47 -3.77 8.77
C THR A 131 2.83 -4.61 7.67
N GLY A 132 3.52 -4.69 6.54
CA GLY A 132 3.06 -5.40 5.34
C GLY A 132 4.20 -6.05 4.57
N GLY A 133 3.86 -6.99 3.69
CA GLY A 133 4.79 -7.66 2.80
C GLY A 133 4.05 -8.34 1.66
N LEU A 134 4.77 -8.85 0.68
CA LEU A 134 4.23 -9.54 -0.50
C LEU A 134 3.36 -10.74 -0.09
N ILE A 135 2.30 -10.96 -0.85
CA ILE A 135 1.26 -11.96 -0.58
C ILE A 135 1.68 -13.32 -1.16
N GLY A 136 1.48 -14.37 -0.37
CA GLY A 136 1.75 -15.74 -0.76
C GLY A 136 2.20 -16.61 0.42
N PRO A 137 2.14 -17.94 0.31
CA PRO A 137 2.56 -18.85 1.38
C PRO A 137 4.04 -18.65 1.77
N PRO A 138 4.47 -19.18 2.92
CA PRO A 138 5.83 -18.95 3.43
C PRO A 138 6.94 -19.36 2.47
N ASP A 139 6.70 -20.39 1.68
CA ASP A 139 7.59 -20.97 0.67
C ASP A 139 7.36 -20.44 -0.76
N ALA A 140 6.50 -19.42 -0.92
CA ALA A 140 6.23 -18.84 -2.22
C ALA A 140 7.50 -18.21 -2.82
N ASP A 141 7.67 -18.40 -4.12
CA ASP A 141 8.53 -17.52 -4.90
C ASP A 141 7.91 -16.12 -4.96
N LEU A 142 8.60 -15.16 -4.36
CA LEU A 142 8.18 -13.77 -4.33
C LEU A 142 8.66 -12.99 -5.57
N HIS A 143 9.28 -13.67 -6.52
CA HIS A 143 9.80 -13.04 -7.73
C HIS A 143 8.66 -12.45 -8.56
N HIS A 144 8.79 -11.17 -8.90
CA HIS A 144 7.94 -10.47 -9.85
C HIS A 144 8.83 -9.88 -10.96
N PRO A 145 8.44 -10.05 -12.23
CA PRO A 145 9.18 -9.44 -13.35
C PRO A 145 8.93 -7.94 -13.41
N GLY A 146 9.87 -7.20 -14.00
CA GLY A 146 9.74 -5.76 -14.23
C GLY A 146 10.73 -4.92 -13.43
N ASN A 147 10.60 -3.59 -13.53
CA ASN A 147 11.53 -2.64 -12.94
C ASN A 147 10.80 -1.41 -12.41
N PHE A 148 11.16 -0.98 -11.20
CA PHE A 148 10.62 0.21 -10.54
C PHE A 148 11.35 1.52 -10.89
N ALA A 149 12.45 1.45 -11.61
CA ALA A 149 13.23 2.61 -12.09
C ALA A 149 13.54 3.62 -10.95
N GLY A 150 14.05 3.14 -9.82
CA GLY A 150 14.40 3.97 -8.67
C GLY A 150 13.19 4.44 -7.84
N MET A 151 12.03 3.79 -7.93
CA MET A 151 10.87 4.14 -7.11
C MET A 151 11.21 4.05 -5.62
N PRO A 152 10.91 5.09 -4.81
CA PRO A 152 11.08 4.99 -3.35
C PRO A 152 10.07 4.02 -2.75
N ALA A 153 10.51 3.21 -1.80
CA ALA A 153 9.64 2.33 -1.04
C ALA A 153 10.02 2.32 0.45
N LEU A 154 9.02 2.33 1.31
CA LEU A 154 9.18 2.18 2.76
C LEU A 154 8.49 0.90 3.21
N PHE A 155 9.25 0.01 3.81
CA PHE A 155 8.74 -1.13 4.56
C PHE A 155 9.07 -0.92 6.03
N SER A 156 8.07 -1.00 6.91
CA SER A 156 8.26 -0.90 8.35
C SER A 156 7.41 -1.92 9.08
N SER A 157 7.95 -2.51 10.15
CA SER A 157 7.18 -3.45 10.98
C SER A 157 7.73 -3.56 12.40
N GLY A 158 6.86 -3.97 13.32
CA GLY A 158 7.25 -4.49 14.61
C GLY A 158 7.97 -5.85 14.47
N ASP A 159 8.78 -6.19 15.45
CA ASP A 159 9.35 -7.53 15.54
C ASP A 159 9.55 -7.91 17.02
N PRO A 160 8.81 -8.96 17.49
CA PRO A 160 7.84 -9.75 16.74
C PRO A 160 6.53 -8.99 16.45
N ASP A 161 5.90 -9.32 15.32
CA ASP A 161 4.53 -8.90 15.02
C ASP A 161 3.64 -10.14 14.92
N PRO A 162 2.42 -10.15 15.52
CA PRO A 162 1.60 -11.35 15.60
C PRO A 162 0.98 -11.79 14.24
N HIS A 163 1.00 -10.91 13.25
CA HIS A 163 0.34 -11.14 11.96
C HIS A 163 1.31 -11.17 10.78
N VAL A 164 2.39 -10.36 10.83
CA VAL A 164 3.32 -10.18 9.72
C VAL A 164 4.74 -10.52 10.17
N PRO A 165 5.25 -11.73 9.87
CA PRO A 165 6.60 -12.11 10.25
C PRO A 165 7.65 -11.17 9.67
N TRP A 166 8.60 -10.71 10.48
CA TRP A 166 9.69 -9.83 10.04
C TRP A 166 10.46 -10.38 8.84
N SER A 167 10.66 -11.71 8.79
CA SER A 167 11.31 -12.37 7.65
C SER A 167 10.60 -12.12 6.32
N ARG A 168 9.24 -12.06 6.33
CA ARG A 168 8.47 -11.75 5.13
C ARG A 168 8.63 -10.28 4.73
N VAL A 169 8.71 -9.37 5.69
CA VAL A 169 8.96 -7.94 5.41
C VAL A 169 10.33 -7.75 4.76
N VAL A 170 11.36 -8.43 5.29
CA VAL A 170 12.72 -8.43 4.71
C VAL A 170 12.71 -8.98 3.29
N ALA A 171 12.15 -10.17 3.08
CA ALA A 171 12.08 -10.79 1.76
C ALA A 171 11.35 -9.92 0.73
N SER A 172 10.29 -9.22 1.15
CA SER A 172 9.56 -8.29 0.30
C SER A 172 10.40 -7.06 -0.06
N ALA A 173 11.12 -6.50 0.90
CA ALA A 173 12.02 -5.39 0.68
C ALA A 173 13.17 -5.77 -0.28
N ASP A 174 13.71 -6.99 -0.15
CA ASP A 174 14.76 -7.50 -1.03
C ASP A 174 14.26 -7.72 -2.45
N GLN A 175 13.03 -8.22 -2.61
CA GLN A 175 12.39 -8.33 -3.93
C GLN A 175 12.20 -6.93 -4.57
N PHE A 176 11.77 -5.93 -3.82
CA PHE A 176 11.66 -4.56 -4.32
C PHE A 176 13.01 -3.99 -4.75
N ARG A 177 14.09 -4.24 -3.99
CA ARG A 177 15.46 -3.86 -4.39
C ARG A 177 15.89 -4.57 -5.68
N ALA A 178 15.59 -5.86 -5.81
CA ALA A 178 15.88 -6.63 -7.02
C ALA A 178 15.14 -6.07 -8.26
N MET A 179 13.96 -5.48 -8.05
CA MET A 179 13.20 -4.77 -9.07
C MET A 179 13.65 -3.30 -9.25
N GLY A 180 14.73 -2.86 -8.63
CA GLY A 180 15.30 -1.51 -8.80
C GLY A 180 14.61 -0.41 -7.99
N ALA A 181 13.93 -0.73 -6.89
CA ALA A 181 13.40 0.28 -5.96
C ALA A 181 14.47 0.78 -4.98
N GLU A 182 14.35 2.04 -4.55
CA GLU A 182 15.09 2.61 -3.43
C GLU A 182 14.35 2.31 -2.11
N VAL A 183 14.77 1.23 -1.42
CA VAL A 183 14.03 0.71 -0.27
C VAL A 183 14.60 1.17 1.05
N GLN A 184 13.76 1.85 1.85
CA GLN A 184 13.94 2.03 3.29
C GLN A 184 13.27 0.87 4.03
N LEU A 185 13.99 0.21 4.93
CA LEU A 185 13.50 -0.89 5.74
C LEU A 185 13.70 -0.55 7.21
N GLN A 186 12.60 -0.50 7.97
CA GLN A 186 12.60 -0.06 9.37
C GLN A 186 12.02 -1.16 10.28
N ARG A 187 12.81 -1.61 11.26
CA ARG A 187 12.43 -2.59 12.27
C ARG A 187 12.20 -1.92 13.61
N TYR A 188 11.10 -2.23 14.27
CA TYR A 188 10.74 -1.69 15.58
C TYR A 188 10.57 -2.82 16.60
N PRO A 189 11.66 -3.20 17.33
CA PRO A 189 11.60 -4.29 18.31
C PRO A 189 10.56 -4.03 19.39
N GLY A 190 9.71 -5.04 19.64
CA GLY A 190 8.67 -4.99 20.68
C GLY A 190 7.49 -4.06 20.42
N ARG A 191 7.42 -3.43 19.23
CA ARG A 191 6.27 -2.61 18.83
C ARG A 191 5.01 -3.48 18.66
N PRO A 192 3.86 -3.11 19.25
CA PRO A 192 2.58 -3.78 18.97
C PRO A 192 2.14 -3.58 17.53
N HIS A 193 1.10 -4.30 17.08
CA HIS A 193 0.54 -4.18 15.72
C HIS A 193 -0.16 -2.83 15.52
N THR A 194 0.61 -1.79 15.23
CA THR A 194 0.19 -0.39 15.05
C THR A 194 1.16 0.35 14.14
N VAL A 195 0.93 1.64 13.89
CA VAL A 195 1.88 2.54 13.22
C VAL A 195 2.37 3.58 14.24
N LEU A 196 3.67 3.81 14.28
CA LEU A 196 4.29 4.79 15.17
C LEU A 196 4.45 6.16 14.48
N PRO A 197 4.50 7.27 15.23
CA PRO A 197 4.77 8.60 14.67
C PRO A 197 6.07 8.67 13.84
N GLN A 198 7.11 7.90 14.21
CA GLN A 198 8.37 7.84 13.46
C GLN A 198 8.19 7.21 12.08
N GLU A 199 7.31 6.20 11.95
CA GLU A 199 6.99 5.55 10.67
C GLU A 199 6.20 6.53 9.78
N ILE A 200 5.26 7.27 10.36
CA ILE A 200 4.49 8.30 9.66
C ILE A 200 5.41 9.43 9.16
N LYS A 201 6.35 9.87 10.01
CA LYS A 201 7.36 10.85 9.62
C LYS A 201 8.20 10.37 8.44
N ALA A 202 8.69 9.12 8.48
CA ALA A 202 9.47 8.53 7.38
C ALA A 202 8.66 8.45 6.08
N ALA A 203 7.37 8.05 6.17
CA ALA A 203 6.47 8.03 5.04
C ALA A 203 6.26 9.44 4.47
N ARG A 204 6.02 10.44 5.32
CA ARG A 204 5.86 11.83 4.91
C ARG A 204 7.10 12.37 4.18
N GLU A 205 8.28 12.08 4.70
CA GLU A 205 9.54 12.48 4.07
C GLU A 205 9.72 11.81 2.69
N LEU A 206 9.33 10.54 2.56
CA LEU A 206 9.34 9.82 1.30
C LEU A 206 8.34 10.39 0.30
N LEU A 207 7.08 10.62 0.73
CA LEU A 207 5.99 11.11 -0.10
C LEU A 207 6.25 12.52 -0.64
N PHE A 208 6.83 13.40 0.17
CA PHE A 208 6.97 14.82 -0.16
C PHE A 208 8.39 15.25 -0.57
N ARG A 209 9.28 14.28 -0.79
CA ARG A 209 10.63 14.57 -1.28
C ARG A 209 10.63 15.26 -2.66
N SER A 210 9.58 15.11 -3.44
CA SER A 210 9.43 15.59 -4.81
C SER A 210 8.31 16.63 -5.01
N LEU A 211 7.66 17.09 -3.95
CA LEU A 211 6.66 18.15 -3.95
C LEU A 211 7.22 19.46 -3.41
#